data_2765ac27f2563edf43ac24944ddcf6fd
#
_entry.id   2765ac27f2563edf43ac24944ddcf6fd
#
_cell.length_a   1.000
_cell.length_b   1.000
_cell.length_c   1.000
_cell.angle_alpha   90.00
_cell.angle_beta   90.00
_cell.angle_gamma   90.00
#
_symmetry.space_group_name_H-M   'P 1'
#
loop_
_entity.id
_entity.type
_entity.pdbx_description
1 polymer ?
#
loop_
_entity_poly.entity_id
_entity_poly.type
_entity_poly.pdbx_seq_one_letter_code
_entity_poly.pdbx_strand_id
1 'polypeptide(L)'
;MSATQAGYWYLASYPKSGNTWCRVFITELQRLAAESEPQELNLNRDLETGAIASSRHWLDDQMGVNSCDLSFAELDPLRGRAGESAWLFAEGERFHKVHDAFKSPDSRGRPVVSTAGCRGVVYIMRHPEDVVVSLSHFFSWPLERCVDYLLDPTAALVPGERNGGHQVRQHMGRWDQHVRSWADQSELPVLVMRYEDMLAKGAETFMALATFLGLPTEQGLVAQALANTSIDRLKKLEEQVGGFVEKPEGCERFFRSGRTGEGAEQLSLEQRKQLAKGLADVMERFDYGGVELG
;
A
#
# COMPACT_ATOMS: atom_id res chain seq x y z
N MET A 1 -10.35 28.50 -11.79
CA MET A 1 -10.32 27.15 -11.18
C MET A 1 -10.30 26.17 -12.33
N SER A 2 -9.17 25.53 -12.62
CA SER A 2 -9.08 24.45 -13.63
C SER A 2 -9.93 23.31 -13.10
N ALA A 3 -10.90 22.83 -13.88
CA ALA A 3 -11.65 21.62 -13.55
C ALA A 3 -10.61 20.49 -13.38
N THR A 4 -10.46 20.00 -12.19
CA THR A 4 -9.65 18.80 -11.92
C THR A 4 -10.22 17.69 -12.79
N GLN A 5 -9.43 17.22 -13.74
CA GLN A 5 -9.85 16.15 -14.64
C GLN A 5 -10.16 14.94 -13.75
N ALA A 6 -11.39 14.44 -13.83
CA ALA A 6 -11.79 13.25 -13.07
C ALA A 6 -10.80 12.12 -13.32
N GLY A 7 -10.53 11.33 -12.29
CA GLY A 7 -9.57 10.24 -12.38
C GLY A 7 -9.16 9.75 -11.00
N TYR A 8 -8.29 8.74 -10.98
CA TYR A 8 -7.77 8.22 -9.71
C TYR A 8 -6.27 7.96 -9.78
N TRP A 9 -5.65 7.85 -8.62
CA TRP A 9 -4.26 7.49 -8.44
C TRP A 9 -4.19 6.15 -7.71
N TYR A 10 -3.29 5.28 -8.12
CA TYR A 10 -2.95 4.12 -7.30
C TYR A 10 -1.94 4.49 -6.23
N LEU A 11 -2.24 4.08 -4.99
CA LEU A 11 -1.27 3.98 -3.91
C LEU A 11 -0.90 2.50 -3.79
N ALA A 12 0.11 2.11 -4.56
CA ALA A 12 0.54 0.73 -4.71
C ALA A 12 1.71 0.42 -3.78
N SER A 13 1.75 -0.78 -3.22
CA SER A 13 2.87 -1.22 -2.40
C SER A 13 2.84 -2.72 -2.16
N TYR A 14 4.00 -3.32 -1.95
CA TYR A 14 4.04 -4.57 -1.17
C TYR A 14 3.50 -4.29 0.23
N PRO A 15 2.77 -5.22 0.88
CA PRO A 15 2.23 -4.99 2.23
C PRO A 15 3.32 -4.57 3.21
N LYS A 16 2.96 -3.74 4.19
CA LYS A 16 3.83 -3.27 5.29
C LYS A 16 4.96 -2.32 4.88
N SER A 17 4.84 -1.69 3.71
CA SER A 17 5.83 -0.74 3.18
C SER A 17 5.53 0.74 3.48
N GLY A 18 4.48 1.07 4.25
CA GLY A 18 4.15 2.47 4.61
C GLY A 18 2.94 3.06 3.87
N ASN A 19 2.19 2.26 3.11
CA ASN A 19 1.01 2.71 2.35
C ASN A 19 0.01 3.49 3.22
N THR A 20 -0.32 3.00 4.40
CA THR A 20 -1.25 3.67 5.32
C THR A 20 -0.73 5.03 5.76
N TRP A 21 0.56 5.20 5.99
CA TRP A 21 1.13 6.51 6.33
C TRP A 21 0.94 7.52 5.18
N CYS A 22 1.20 7.12 3.93
CA CYS A 22 0.91 7.98 2.77
C CYS A 22 -0.56 8.37 2.71
N ARG A 23 -1.49 7.43 2.92
CA ARG A 23 -2.94 7.70 2.92
C ARG A 23 -3.33 8.70 3.99
N VAL A 24 -2.87 8.49 5.22
CA VAL A 24 -3.14 9.41 6.34
C VAL A 24 -2.58 10.79 6.07
N PHE A 25 -1.36 10.89 5.52
CA PHE A 25 -0.76 12.16 5.12
C PHE A 25 -1.59 12.88 4.06
N ILE A 26 -2.01 12.20 3.00
CA ILE A 26 -2.84 12.77 1.92
C ILE A 26 -4.15 13.32 2.50
N THR A 27 -4.82 12.52 3.32
CA THR A 27 -6.07 12.93 3.99
C THR A 27 -5.86 14.18 4.85
N GLU A 28 -4.81 14.19 5.66
CA GLU A 28 -4.53 15.32 6.55
C GLU A 28 -4.14 16.58 5.78
N LEU A 29 -3.34 16.45 4.72
CA LEU A 29 -2.97 17.58 3.86
C LEU A 29 -4.19 18.20 3.18
N GLN A 30 -5.09 17.38 2.63
CA GLN A 30 -6.34 17.86 2.01
C GLN A 30 -7.24 18.53 3.05
N ARG A 31 -7.34 17.98 4.26
CA ARG A 31 -8.13 18.54 5.35
C ARG A 31 -7.60 19.90 5.80
N LEU A 32 -6.28 20.03 5.95
CA LEU A 32 -5.64 21.31 6.30
C LEU A 32 -5.83 22.37 5.21
N ALA A 33 -5.74 21.97 3.95
CA ALA A 33 -5.92 22.88 2.81
C ALA A 33 -7.38 23.33 2.62
N ALA A 34 -8.34 22.54 3.06
CA ALA A 34 -9.76 22.89 3.00
C ALA A 34 -10.19 23.88 4.10
N GLU A 35 -9.25 24.35 4.96
CA GLU A 35 -9.53 25.23 6.09
C GLU A 35 -10.71 24.76 6.96
N SER A 36 -10.89 23.44 7.03
CA SER A 36 -11.96 22.82 7.83
C SER A 36 -11.73 23.11 9.31
N GLU A 37 -12.84 23.23 10.06
CA GLU A 37 -12.78 23.35 11.53
C GLU A 37 -11.78 22.30 12.10
N PRO A 38 -10.96 22.68 13.07
CA PRO A 38 -9.91 21.80 13.61
C PRO A 38 -10.53 20.61 14.34
N GLN A 39 -10.87 19.57 13.59
CA GLN A 39 -11.28 18.29 14.14
C GLN A 39 -10.06 17.37 14.19
N GLU A 40 -9.98 16.54 15.23
CA GLU A 40 -8.97 15.51 15.31
C GLU A 40 -9.26 14.41 14.27
N LEU A 41 -8.21 13.99 13.54
CA LEU A 41 -8.33 12.95 12.51
C LEU A 41 -8.77 11.63 13.15
N ASN A 42 -9.85 11.03 12.65
CA ASN A 42 -10.29 9.69 13.04
C ASN A 42 -9.86 8.66 11.98
N LEU A 43 -8.93 7.79 12.35
CA LEU A 43 -8.34 6.81 11.42
C LEU A 43 -9.38 5.86 10.78
N ASN A 44 -10.46 5.55 11.47
CA ASN A 44 -11.46 4.60 10.98
C ASN A 44 -12.57 5.26 10.14
N ARG A 45 -12.75 6.56 10.25
CA ARG A 45 -13.78 7.31 9.55
C ARG A 45 -13.23 8.16 8.41
N ASP A 46 -12.12 8.85 8.66
CA ASP A 46 -11.67 9.94 7.79
C ASP A 46 -10.67 9.47 6.72
N LEU A 47 -10.22 8.21 6.76
CA LEU A 47 -9.32 7.60 5.76
C LEU A 47 -10.05 7.22 4.45
N GLU A 48 -11.08 7.95 4.10
CA GLU A 48 -11.81 7.76 2.83
C GLU A 48 -11.05 8.41 1.66
N THR A 49 -9.84 7.96 1.41
CA THR A 49 -9.06 8.43 0.25
C THR A 49 -9.56 7.87 -1.08
N GLY A 50 -10.53 6.95 -1.06
CA GLY A 50 -11.06 6.27 -2.24
C GLY A 50 -11.26 4.77 -1.98
N ALA A 51 -11.04 3.94 -2.99
CA ALA A 51 -11.27 2.51 -2.89
C ALA A 51 -10.04 1.75 -2.35
N ILE A 52 -10.30 0.63 -1.69
CA ILE A 52 -9.33 -0.45 -1.49
C ILE A 52 -9.64 -1.50 -2.55
N ALA A 53 -8.74 -1.71 -3.51
CA ALA A 53 -8.95 -2.57 -4.68
C ALA A 53 -9.27 -4.04 -4.33
N SER A 54 -8.94 -4.47 -3.11
CA SER A 54 -9.27 -5.78 -2.58
C SER A 54 -10.51 -5.81 -1.67
N SER A 55 -11.21 -4.69 -1.47
CA SER A 55 -12.41 -4.65 -0.63
C SER A 55 -13.58 -5.38 -1.32
N ARG A 56 -14.17 -6.38 -0.64
CA ARG A 56 -15.37 -7.06 -1.12
C ARG A 56 -16.56 -6.12 -1.26
N HIS A 57 -16.78 -5.30 -0.24
CA HIS A 57 -17.88 -4.34 -0.24
C HIS A 57 -17.80 -3.39 -1.44
N TRP A 58 -16.60 -2.83 -1.70
CA TRP A 58 -16.41 -2.00 -2.89
C TRP A 58 -16.66 -2.76 -4.20
N LEU A 59 -16.16 -4.02 -4.30
CA LEU A 59 -16.39 -4.86 -5.48
C LEU A 59 -17.88 -5.17 -5.68
N ASP A 60 -18.58 -5.51 -4.60
CA ASP A 60 -20.00 -5.83 -4.62
C ASP A 60 -20.82 -4.63 -5.08
N ASP A 61 -20.52 -3.43 -4.56
CA ASP A 61 -21.17 -2.18 -4.94
C ASP A 61 -20.93 -1.83 -6.42
N GLN A 62 -19.69 -1.99 -6.91
CA GLN A 62 -19.36 -1.65 -8.29
C GLN A 62 -19.97 -2.63 -9.30
N MET A 63 -20.11 -3.90 -8.94
CA MET A 63 -20.51 -4.96 -9.86
C MET A 63 -21.93 -5.45 -9.66
N GLY A 64 -22.60 -5.05 -8.58
CA GLY A 64 -23.95 -5.50 -8.22
C GLY A 64 -23.99 -7.03 -7.94
N VAL A 65 -22.93 -7.59 -7.35
CA VAL A 65 -22.82 -9.01 -7.02
C VAL A 65 -22.62 -9.22 -5.54
N ASN A 66 -22.87 -10.44 -5.06
CA ASN A 66 -22.41 -10.89 -3.75
C ASN A 66 -21.12 -11.70 -3.94
N SER A 67 -19.99 -11.09 -3.76
CA SER A 67 -18.67 -11.72 -3.96
C SER A 67 -18.39 -12.90 -3.03
N CYS A 68 -19.14 -13.05 -1.93
CA CYS A 68 -19.03 -14.21 -1.04
C CYS A 68 -19.53 -15.52 -1.70
N ASP A 69 -20.39 -15.42 -2.72
CA ASP A 69 -20.93 -16.57 -3.43
C ASP A 69 -20.02 -17.05 -4.59
N LEU A 70 -18.95 -16.28 -4.87
CA LEU A 70 -18.05 -16.51 -6.00
C LEU A 70 -16.70 -17.05 -5.54
N SER A 71 -16.11 -17.95 -6.33
CA SER A 71 -14.71 -18.34 -6.20
C SER A 71 -13.78 -17.22 -6.64
N PHE A 72 -12.51 -17.27 -6.26
CA PHE A 72 -11.52 -16.27 -6.71
C PHE A 72 -11.32 -16.29 -8.22
N ALA A 73 -11.43 -17.43 -8.88
CA ALA A 73 -11.36 -17.54 -10.34
C ALA A 73 -12.50 -16.79 -11.05
N GLU A 74 -13.67 -16.69 -10.40
CA GLU A 74 -14.81 -15.90 -10.87
C GLU A 74 -14.69 -14.43 -10.51
N LEU A 75 -14.10 -14.12 -9.35
CA LEU A 75 -13.92 -12.75 -8.86
C LEU A 75 -12.83 -11.98 -9.61
N ASP A 76 -11.67 -12.59 -9.89
CA ASP A 76 -10.54 -11.91 -10.52
C ASP A 76 -10.93 -11.22 -11.85
N PRO A 77 -11.72 -11.82 -12.76
CA PRO A 77 -12.23 -11.11 -13.94
C PRO A 77 -13.14 -9.91 -13.65
N LEU A 78 -13.82 -9.91 -12.51
CA LEU A 78 -14.71 -8.81 -12.12
C LEU A 78 -13.93 -7.63 -11.52
N ARG A 79 -12.79 -7.89 -10.90
CA ARG A 79 -11.95 -6.86 -10.25
C ARG A 79 -11.48 -5.79 -11.25
N GLY A 80 -10.95 -6.20 -12.40
CA GLY A 80 -10.58 -5.29 -13.47
C GLY A 80 -11.77 -4.44 -13.96
N ARG A 81 -12.92 -5.09 -14.15
CA ARG A 81 -14.17 -4.40 -14.57
C ARG A 81 -14.69 -3.44 -13.49
N ALA A 82 -14.59 -3.80 -12.22
CA ALA A 82 -14.97 -2.90 -11.13
C ALA A 82 -14.15 -1.61 -11.15
N GLY A 83 -12.84 -1.70 -11.42
CA GLY A 83 -11.99 -0.54 -11.60
C GLY A 83 -12.40 0.34 -12.80
N GLU A 84 -12.75 -0.27 -13.93
CA GLU A 84 -13.27 0.42 -15.11
C GLU A 84 -14.62 1.10 -14.82
N SER A 85 -15.54 0.42 -14.14
CA SER A 85 -16.84 0.96 -13.76
C SER A 85 -16.71 2.14 -12.80
N ALA A 86 -15.89 1.98 -11.76
CA ALA A 86 -15.67 3.02 -10.76
C ALA A 86 -15.14 4.32 -11.37
N TRP A 87 -14.30 4.23 -12.43
CA TRP A 87 -13.81 5.37 -13.16
C TRP A 87 -14.93 6.12 -13.91
N LEU A 88 -15.84 5.41 -14.56
CA LEU A 88 -16.92 6.02 -15.35
C LEU A 88 -17.87 6.89 -14.52
N PHE A 89 -18.01 6.57 -13.23
CA PHE A 89 -18.90 7.26 -12.29
C PHE A 89 -18.15 8.07 -11.22
N ALA A 90 -16.81 8.22 -11.39
CA ALA A 90 -16.02 8.96 -10.42
C ALA A 90 -16.28 10.47 -10.49
N GLU A 91 -16.62 11.07 -9.36
CA GLU A 91 -16.62 12.51 -9.17
C GLU A 91 -15.34 12.91 -8.41
N GLY A 92 -14.54 13.80 -9.00
CA GLY A 92 -13.31 14.32 -8.38
C GLY A 92 -12.13 13.35 -8.41
N GLU A 93 -11.11 13.68 -7.63
CA GLU A 93 -9.86 12.94 -7.53
C GLU A 93 -9.94 11.89 -6.42
N ARG A 94 -9.45 10.68 -6.69
CA ARG A 94 -9.52 9.55 -5.75
C ARG A 94 -8.19 8.80 -5.68
N PHE A 95 -7.92 8.18 -4.53
CA PHE A 95 -6.71 7.42 -4.27
C PHE A 95 -7.07 5.97 -3.95
N HIS A 96 -6.70 5.04 -4.83
CA HIS A 96 -7.03 3.63 -4.69
C HIS A 96 -5.84 2.87 -4.11
N LYS A 97 -6.01 2.31 -2.91
CA LYS A 97 -5.02 1.40 -2.32
C LYS A 97 -5.00 0.07 -3.07
N VAL A 98 -3.81 -0.39 -3.47
CA VAL A 98 -3.61 -1.69 -4.12
C VAL A 98 -2.35 -2.37 -3.61
N HIS A 99 -2.45 -3.68 -3.40
CA HIS A 99 -1.31 -4.54 -3.05
C HIS A 99 -1.05 -5.62 -4.09
N ASP A 100 -1.90 -5.79 -5.10
CA ASP A 100 -1.60 -6.69 -6.22
C ASP A 100 -0.38 -6.20 -7.00
N ALA A 101 0.42 -7.11 -7.53
CA ALA A 101 1.44 -6.77 -8.51
C ALA A 101 0.77 -6.23 -9.79
N PHE A 102 1.43 -5.28 -10.46
CA PHE A 102 0.90 -4.70 -11.69
C PHE A 102 0.75 -5.77 -12.78
N LYS A 103 -0.38 -5.76 -13.47
CA LYS A 103 -0.74 -6.75 -14.50
C LYS A 103 -0.79 -8.19 -14.02
N SER A 104 -0.98 -8.44 -12.72
CA SER A 104 -1.33 -9.78 -12.28
C SER A 104 -2.52 -10.30 -13.08
N PRO A 105 -2.39 -11.46 -13.76
CA PRO A 105 -3.45 -11.93 -14.65
C PRO A 105 -4.60 -12.59 -13.89
N ASP A 106 -5.81 -12.41 -14.39
CA ASP A 106 -6.95 -13.25 -14.04
C ASP A 106 -6.81 -14.64 -14.71
N SER A 107 -7.78 -15.52 -14.48
CA SER A 107 -7.84 -16.86 -15.11
C SER A 107 -7.91 -16.85 -16.63
N ARG A 108 -8.10 -15.68 -17.26
CA ARG A 108 -8.17 -15.47 -18.72
C ARG A 108 -6.98 -14.65 -19.24
N GLY A 109 -5.97 -14.40 -18.42
CA GLY A 109 -4.77 -13.62 -18.77
C GLY A 109 -4.99 -12.11 -18.82
N ARG A 110 -6.09 -11.57 -18.27
CA ARG A 110 -6.35 -10.13 -18.22
C ARG A 110 -5.91 -9.56 -16.86
N PRO A 111 -5.42 -8.31 -16.82
CA PRO A 111 -5.06 -7.68 -15.56
C PRO A 111 -6.22 -7.60 -14.56
N VAL A 112 -5.98 -7.97 -13.30
CA VAL A 112 -6.93 -7.78 -12.20
C VAL A 112 -6.96 -6.33 -11.70
N VAL A 113 -5.96 -5.53 -12.09
CA VAL A 113 -5.86 -4.10 -11.78
C VAL A 113 -6.06 -3.32 -13.07
N SER A 114 -7.14 -2.53 -13.14
CA SER A 114 -7.45 -1.70 -14.31
C SER A 114 -6.58 -0.43 -14.34
N THR A 115 -6.20 0.02 -15.53
CA THR A 115 -5.55 1.32 -15.73
C THR A 115 -6.49 2.37 -16.32
N ALA A 116 -7.73 2.01 -16.61
CA ALA A 116 -8.72 2.91 -17.17
C ALA A 116 -9.00 4.09 -16.21
N GLY A 117 -8.79 5.31 -16.67
CA GLY A 117 -8.94 6.53 -15.86
C GLY A 117 -7.87 6.74 -14.77
N CYS A 118 -6.87 5.88 -14.70
CA CYS A 118 -5.76 6.05 -13.78
C CYS A 118 -4.81 7.16 -14.27
N ARG A 119 -4.50 8.13 -13.42
CA ARG A 119 -3.62 9.27 -13.71
C ARG A 119 -2.15 8.96 -13.46
N GLY A 120 -1.88 8.01 -12.57
CA GLY A 120 -0.53 7.61 -12.19
C GLY A 120 -0.50 6.78 -10.92
N VAL A 121 0.69 6.43 -10.51
CA VAL A 121 0.95 5.51 -9.40
C VAL A 121 1.95 6.11 -8.43
N VAL A 122 1.65 6.07 -7.15
CA VAL A 122 2.63 6.19 -6.08
C VAL A 122 2.97 4.78 -5.63
N TYR A 123 4.17 4.33 -5.91
CA TYR A 123 4.65 3.03 -5.49
C TYR A 123 5.52 3.16 -4.24
N ILE A 124 5.04 2.62 -3.13
CA ILE A 124 5.72 2.70 -1.84
C ILE A 124 6.42 1.38 -1.57
N MET A 125 7.74 1.43 -1.38
CA MET A 125 8.57 0.27 -1.08
C MET A 125 9.32 0.42 0.23
N ARG A 126 9.81 -0.69 0.77
CA ARG A 126 10.56 -0.76 2.01
C ARG A 126 11.58 -1.88 1.94
N HIS A 127 12.68 -1.75 2.70
CA HIS A 127 13.71 -2.79 2.80
C HIS A 127 13.09 -4.16 3.08
N PRO A 128 13.37 -5.21 2.29
CA PRO A 128 12.69 -6.49 2.40
C PRO A 128 12.89 -7.16 3.78
N GLU A 129 14.03 -7.02 4.42
CA GLU A 129 14.25 -7.50 5.78
C GLU A 129 13.28 -6.87 6.78
N ASP A 130 13.03 -5.57 6.68
CA ASP A 130 12.07 -4.86 7.53
C ASP A 130 10.61 -5.22 7.20
N VAL A 131 10.32 -5.52 5.93
CA VAL A 131 9.01 -6.05 5.52
C VAL A 131 8.76 -7.40 6.18
N VAL A 132 9.75 -8.31 6.20
CA VAL A 132 9.66 -9.61 6.90
C VAL A 132 9.26 -9.43 8.35
N VAL A 133 9.98 -8.59 9.09
CA VAL A 133 9.68 -8.33 10.51
C VAL A 133 8.27 -7.74 10.68
N SER A 134 7.90 -6.80 9.82
CA SER A 134 6.58 -6.17 9.89
C SER A 134 5.43 -7.14 9.56
N LEU A 135 5.62 -8.06 8.60
CA LEU A 135 4.66 -9.12 8.27
C LEU A 135 4.52 -10.12 9.42
N SER A 136 5.66 -10.53 10.03
CA SER A 136 5.67 -11.42 11.17
C SER A 136 4.79 -10.91 12.31
N HIS A 137 4.96 -9.66 12.69
CA HIS A 137 4.12 -9.03 13.72
C HIS A 137 2.66 -8.86 13.29
N PHE A 138 2.42 -8.52 12.03
CA PHE A 138 1.09 -8.23 11.53
C PHE A 138 0.20 -9.47 11.41
N PHE A 139 0.78 -10.61 10.97
CA PHE A 139 0.06 -11.85 10.77
C PHE A 139 0.35 -12.89 11.86
N SER A 140 1.20 -12.58 12.84
CA SER A 140 1.68 -13.54 13.83
C SER A 140 2.34 -14.76 13.18
N TRP A 141 3.07 -14.54 12.07
CA TRP A 141 3.80 -15.58 11.36
C TRP A 141 5.25 -15.70 11.86
N PRO A 142 5.84 -16.90 11.86
CA PRO A 142 7.27 -17.06 12.06
C PRO A 142 8.07 -16.28 11.01
N LEU A 143 9.24 -15.74 11.39
CA LEU A 143 10.12 -14.99 10.48
C LEU A 143 10.50 -15.80 9.23
N GLU A 144 10.80 -17.10 9.41
CA GLU A 144 11.10 -18.02 8.31
C GLU A 144 10.00 -18.04 7.26
N ARG A 145 8.74 -18.17 7.68
CA ARG A 145 7.58 -18.14 6.79
C ARG A 145 7.48 -16.79 6.04
N CYS A 146 7.82 -15.70 6.69
CA CYS A 146 7.80 -14.39 6.06
C CYS A 146 8.92 -14.23 5.02
N VAL A 147 10.09 -14.80 5.27
CA VAL A 147 11.20 -14.87 4.29
C VAL A 147 10.76 -15.66 3.05
N ASP A 148 10.23 -16.87 3.27
CA ASP A 148 9.72 -17.72 2.17
C ASP A 148 8.63 -17.00 1.37
N TYR A 149 7.71 -16.30 2.06
CA TYR A 149 6.65 -15.54 1.43
C TYR A 149 7.17 -14.43 0.49
N LEU A 150 8.23 -13.70 0.88
CA LEU A 150 8.84 -12.68 0.02
C LEU A 150 9.53 -13.27 -1.20
N LEU A 151 9.93 -14.52 -1.15
CA LEU A 151 10.64 -15.24 -2.22
C LEU A 151 9.71 -16.12 -3.07
N ASP A 152 8.45 -16.28 -2.68
CA ASP A 152 7.47 -17.11 -3.38
C ASP A 152 6.86 -16.36 -4.59
N PRO A 153 7.06 -16.84 -5.82
CA PRO A 153 6.44 -16.23 -7.01
C PRO A 153 4.92 -16.37 -7.05
N THR A 154 4.34 -17.21 -6.21
CA THR A 154 2.89 -17.45 -6.10
C THR A 154 2.27 -16.80 -4.86
N ALA A 155 3.05 -16.02 -4.11
CA ALA A 155 2.59 -15.37 -2.89
C ALA A 155 1.30 -14.57 -3.13
N ALA A 156 0.33 -14.75 -2.23
CA ALA A 156 -0.93 -14.03 -2.26
C ALA A 156 -1.41 -13.71 -0.85
N LEU A 157 -2.06 -12.56 -0.67
CA LEU A 157 -2.86 -12.31 0.53
C LEU A 157 -4.24 -12.93 0.34
N VAL A 158 -4.84 -13.40 1.44
CA VAL A 158 -6.14 -14.12 1.42
C VAL A 158 -6.08 -15.32 0.46
N PRO A 159 -5.21 -16.30 0.67
CA PRO A 159 -4.94 -17.36 -0.31
C PRO A 159 -6.03 -18.45 -0.44
N GLY A 160 -7.03 -18.47 0.43
CA GLY A 160 -8.11 -19.49 0.39
C GLY A 160 -9.04 -19.33 -0.83
N GLU A 161 -9.69 -20.40 -1.25
CA GLU A 161 -10.58 -20.39 -2.42
C GLU A 161 -11.94 -19.73 -2.16
N ARG A 162 -12.43 -19.80 -0.93
CA ARG A 162 -13.67 -19.13 -0.47
C ARG A 162 -13.43 -18.52 0.89
N ASN A 163 -13.68 -17.26 0.98
CA ASN A 163 -13.51 -16.58 2.24
C ASN A 163 -14.60 -15.52 2.43
N GLY A 164 -15.37 -15.63 3.49
CA GLY A 164 -16.33 -14.62 3.93
C GLY A 164 -15.69 -13.38 4.55
N GLY A 165 -14.36 -13.19 4.43
CA GLY A 165 -13.65 -12.03 4.94
C GLY A 165 -13.90 -10.77 4.14
N HIS A 166 -13.47 -9.63 4.69
CA HIS A 166 -13.69 -8.29 4.10
C HIS A 166 -12.89 -8.05 2.80
N GLN A 167 -11.95 -8.92 2.47
CA GLN A 167 -11.07 -8.74 1.29
C GLN A 167 -11.11 -9.95 0.37
N VAL A 168 -10.88 -9.69 -0.92
CA VAL A 168 -10.63 -10.70 -1.93
C VAL A 168 -9.13 -11.00 -2.03
N ARG A 169 -8.79 -12.10 -2.72
CA ARG A 169 -7.40 -12.50 -2.96
C ARG A 169 -6.62 -11.38 -3.63
N GLN A 170 -5.37 -11.17 -3.20
CA GLN A 170 -4.44 -10.20 -3.79
C GLN A 170 -3.20 -10.95 -4.27
N HIS A 171 -2.84 -10.75 -5.54
CA HIS A 171 -1.72 -11.43 -6.20
C HIS A 171 -0.43 -10.65 -5.96
N MET A 172 0.39 -11.12 -5.04
CA MET A 172 1.62 -10.45 -4.63
C MET A 172 2.83 -10.86 -5.48
N GLY A 173 3.02 -12.16 -5.63
CA GLY A 173 4.27 -12.71 -6.16
C GLY A 173 5.48 -12.38 -5.30
N ARG A 174 6.67 -12.63 -5.81
CA ARG A 174 7.93 -12.28 -5.13
C ARG A 174 8.05 -10.77 -4.94
N TRP A 175 8.73 -10.36 -3.85
CA TRP A 175 8.92 -8.95 -3.54
C TRP A 175 9.63 -8.18 -4.68
N ASP A 176 10.69 -8.73 -5.26
CA ASP A 176 11.43 -8.11 -6.36
C ASP A 176 10.61 -8.03 -7.66
N GLN A 177 9.83 -9.07 -7.98
CA GLN A 177 8.92 -9.06 -9.12
C GLN A 177 7.80 -8.05 -8.95
N HIS A 178 7.27 -7.94 -7.73
CA HIS A 178 6.26 -6.92 -7.40
C HIS A 178 6.80 -5.51 -7.58
N VAL A 179 8.02 -5.22 -7.07
CA VAL A 179 8.68 -3.92 -7.25
C VAL A 179 8.85 -3.62 -8.74
N ARG A 180 9.43 -4.56 -9.51
CA ARG A 180 9.62 -4.39 -10.96
C ARG A 180 8.31 -4.18 -11.69
N SER A 181 7.26 -4.91 -11.33
CA SER A 181 5.96 -4.81 -12.00
C SER A 181 5.41 -3.39 -11.99
N TRP A 182 5.57 -2.66 -10.89
CA TRP A 182 5.11 -1.28 -10.74
C TRP A 182 6.16 -0.24 -11.17
N ALA A 183 7.44 -0.45 -10.83
CA ALA A 183 8.47 0.54 -11.06
C ALA A 183 8.95 0.58 -12.53
N ASP A 184 8.88 -0.54 -13.27
CA ASP A 184 9.39 -0.66 -14.63
C ASP A 184 8.32 -0.52 -15.71
N GLN A 185 7.05 -0.44 -15.33
CA GLN A 185 5.96 -0.24 -16.29
C GLN A 185 6.02 1.17 -16.89
N SER A 186 5.62 1.30 -18.15
CA SER A 186 5.64 2.56 -18.91
C SER A 186 4.25 3.09 -19.30
N GLU A 187 3.20 2.47 -18.79
CA GLU A 187 1.81 2.84 -19.14
C GLU A 187 1.29 4.04 -18.36
N LEU A 188 1.80 4.22 -17.15
CA LEU A 188 1.38 5.27 -16.22
C LEU A 188 2.61 6.00 -15.67
N PRO A 189 2.50 7.31 -15.36
CA PRO A 189 3.50 7.99 -14.54
C PRO A 189 3.64 7.29 -13.18
N VAL A 190 4.88 7.09 -12.71
CA VAL A 190 5.16 6.43 -11.42
C VAL A 190 6.07 7.30 -10.57
N LEU A 191 5.64 7.55 -9.33
CA LEU A 191 6.51 8.05 -8.27
C LEU A 191 6.87 6.88 -7.35
N VAL A 192 8.14 6.49 -7.31
CA VAL A 192 8.64 5.48 -6.35
C VAL A 192 9.07 6.18 -5.07
N MET A 193 8.55 5.72 -3.93
CA MET A 193 8.88 6.24 -2.61
C MET A 193 9.43 5.11 -1.73
N ARG A 194 10.63 5.33 -1.16
CA ARG A 194 11.20 4.41 -0.17
C ARG A 194 10.73 4.83 1.23
N TYR A 195 10.31 3.86 2.02
CA TYR A 195 9.92 4.09 3.42
C TYR A 195 11.03 4.74 4.23
N GLU A 196 12.26 4.38 3.95
CA GLU A 196 13.48 4.91 4.56
C GLU A 196 13.64 6.41 4.28
N ASP A 197 13.36 6.85 3.04
CA ASP A 197 13.40 8.27 2.68
C ASP A 197 12.22 9.05 3.29
N MET A 198 11.05 8.42 3.42
CA MET A 198 9.92 9.02 4.13
C MET A 198 10.28 9.35 5.59
N LEU A 199 11.11 8.52 6.25
CA LEU A 199 11.60 8.75 7.61
C LEU A 199 12.77 9.75 7.65
N ALA A 200 13.78 9.56 6.80
CA ALA A 200 15.02 10.33 6.85
C ALA A 200 14.90 11.72 6.23
N LYS A 201 14.08 11.86 5.19
CA LYS A 201 13.89 13.07 4.37
C LYS A 201 12.41 13.44 4.24
N GLY A 202 11.64 13.31 5.31
CA GLY A 202 10.18 13.40 5.28
C GLY A 202 9.66 14.63 4.54
N ALA A 203 10.15 15.83 4.86
CA ALA A 203 9.70 17.08 4.23
C ALA A 203 9.88 17.06 2.69
N GLU A 204 11.05 16.61 2.21
CA GLU A 204 11.36 16.51 0.77
C GLU A 204 10.50 15.44 0.09
N THR A 205 10.44 14.25 0.70
CA THR A 205 9.73 13.09 0.14
C THR A 205 8.23 13.32 0.03
N PHE A 206 7.62 13.90 1.06
CA PHE A 206 6.19 14.20 1.04
C PHE A 206 5.83 15.46 0.25
N MET A 207 6.76 16.39 0.09
CA MET A 207 6.61 17.49 -0.87
C MET A 207 6.60 16.97 -2.32
N ALA A 208 7.49 16.03 -2.66
CA ALA A 208 7.48 15.37 -3.95
C ALA A 208 6.19 14.58 -4.19
N LEU A 209 5.67 13.89 -3.18
CA LEU A 209 4.37 13.23 -3.21
C LEU A 209 3.23 14.22 -3.51
N ALA A 210 3.15 15.32 -2.76
CA ALA A 210 2.11 16.34 -2.95
C ALA A 210 2.18 16.94 -4.36
N THR A 211 3.39 17.26 -4.84
CA THR A 211 3.61 17.79 -6.19
C THR A 211 3.17 16.80 -7.27
N PHE A 212 3.56 15.53 -7.14
CA PHE A 212 3.21 14.47 -8.10
C PHE A 212 1.69 14.25 -8.20
N LEU A 213 1.00 14.31 -7.07
CA LEU A 213 -0.45 14.13 -6.99
C LEU A 213 -1.24 15.40 -7.34
N GLY A 214 -0.59 16.56 -7.50
CA GLY A 214 -1.27 17.85 -7.71
C GLY A 214 -1.98 18.37 -6.46
N LEU A 215 -1.54 17.94 -5.27
CA LEU A 215 -2.04 18.40 -3.98
C LEU A 215 -1.38 19.72 -3.57
N PRO A 216 -1.91 20.43 -2.54
CA PRO A 216 -1.29 21.62 -1.97
C PRO A 216 0.18 21.41 -1.60
N THR A 217 1.04 22.34 -2.03
CA THR A 217 2.51 22.27 -1.85
C THR A 217 3.07 23.38 -0.99
N GLU A 218 2.21 24.11 -0.29
CA GLU A 218 2.65 25.12 0.68
C GLU A 218 3.46 24.45 1.78
N GLN A 219 4.71 24.88 1.95
CA GLN A 219 5.66 24.24 2.87
C GLN A 219 5.12 24.14 4.30
N GLY A 220 4.37 25.15 4.75
CA GLY A 220 3.74 25.15 6.08
C GLY A 220 2.68 24.05 6.23
N LEU A 221 1.83 23.85 5.22
CA LEU A 221 0.80 22.82 5.23
C LEU A 221 1.41 21.40 5.20
N VAL A 222 2.40 21.19 4.31
CA VAL A 222 3.11 19.89 4.24
C VAL A 222 3.80 19.57 5.56
N ALA A 223 4.50 20.54 6.18
CA ALA A 223 5.16 20.35 7.47
C ALA A 223 4.15 20.05 8.58
N GLN A 224 3.01 20.73 8.61
CA GLN A 224 1.96 20.49 9.60
C GLN A 224 1.31 19.11 9.39
N ALA A 225 1.00 18.71 8.15
CA ALA A 225 0.47 17.38 7.84
C ALA A 225 1.44 16.29 8.30
N LEU A 226 2.75 16.44 8.06
CA LEU A 226 3.76 15.51 8.55
C LEU A 226 3.80 15.42 10.08
N ALA A 227 3.76 16.55 10.78
CA ALA A 227 3.74 16.56 12.23
C ALA A 227 2.51 15.85 12.80
N ASN A 228 1.33 16.10 12.21
CA ASN A 228 0.06 15.48 12.59
C ASN A 228 -0.03 14.00 12.27
N THR A 229 0.82 13.50 11.37
CA THR A 229 0.86 12.09 10.94
C THR A 229 2.15 11.37 11.32
N SER A 230 2.91 11.94 12.25
CA SER A 230 4.09 11.26 12.83
C SER A 230 3.70 9.92 13.48
N ILE A 231 4.63 8.96 13.55
CA ILE A 231 4.35 7.63 14.10
C ILE A 231 3.77 7.68 15.52
N ASP A 232 4.26 8.59 16.36
CA ASP A 232 3.76 8.73 17.72
C ASP A 232 2.35 9.31 17.75
N ARG A 233 2.03 10.17 16.80
CA ARG A 233 0.68 10.69 16.64
C ARG A 233 -0.27 9.60 16.12
N LEU A 234 0.17 8.81 15.14
CA LEU A 234 -0.61 7.69 14.60
C LEU A 234 -0.91 6.62 15.65
N LYS A 235 0.04 6.31 16.54
CA LYS A 235 -0.19 5.41 17.69
C LYS A 235 -1.29 5.94 18.61
N LYS A 236 -1.25 7.24 18.93
CA LYS A 236 -2.29 7.87 19.76
C LYS A 236 -3.65 7.85 19.07
N LEU A 237 -3.71 8.16 17.78
CA LEU A 237 -4.95 8.12 17.01
C LEU A 237 -5.53 6.69 16.96
N GLU A 238 -4.67 5.66 16.81
CA GLU A 238 -5.10 4.25 16.88
C GLU A 238 -5.70 3.90 18.24
N GLU A 239 -5.07 4.33 19.34
CA GLU A 239 -5.59 4.13 20.70
C GLU A 239 -6.95 4.81 20.92
N GLN A 240 -7.11 6.04 20.42
CA GLN A 240 -8.33 6.82 20.56
C GLN A 240 -9.54 6.19 19.84
N VAL A 241 -9.31 5.52 18.72
CA VAL A 241 -10.38 4.85 17.97
C VAL A 241 -10.60 3.38 18.41
N GLY A 242 -9.90 2.93 19.47
CA GLY A 242 -10.02 1.55 19.97
C GLY A 242 -9.37 0.49 19.07
N GLY A 243 -8.45 0.92 18.21
CA GLY A 243 -7.76 0.11 17.22
C GLY A 243 -8.11 0.49 15.78
N PHE A 244 -7.16 0.30 14.88
CA PHE A 244 -7.37 0.61 13.46
C PHE A 244 -8.13 -0.53 12.76
N VAL A 245 -9.16 -0.20 11.99
CA VAL A 245 -10.07 -1.16 11.34
C VAL A 245 -9.36 -2.14 10.38
N GLU A 246 -8.23 -1.73 9.78
CA GLU A 246 -7.44 -2.59 8.90
C GLU A 246 -6.49 -3.53 9.68
N LYS A 247 -6.50 -3.51 11.00
CA LYS A 247 -5.69 -4.39 11.84
C LYS A 247 -6.32 -5.80 11.88
N PRO A 248 -5.56 -6.87 11.52
CA PRO A 248 -6.11 -8.21 11.60
C PRO A 248 -6.28 -8.67 13.04
N GLU A 249 -7.14 -9.66 13.25
CA GLU A 249 -7.30 -10.33 14.52
C GLU A 249 -5.95 -10.93 14.98
N GLY A 250 -5.64 -10.81 16.26
CA GLY A 250 -4.36 -11.26 16.82
C GLY A 250 -3.18 -10.29 16.66
N CYS A 251 -3.29 -9.25 15.86
CA CYS A 251 -2.29 -8.18 15.82
C CYS A 251 -2.51 -7.22 16.99
N GLU A 252 -1.48 -6.98 17.81
CA GLU A 252 -1.60 -6.10 18.98
C GLU A 252 -1.82 -4.65 18.58
N ARG A 253 -0.96 -4.12 17.67
CA ARG A 253 -1.00 -2.74 17.18
C ARG A 253 -0.70 -2.68 15.68
N PHE A 254 -1.43 -1.85 14.96
CA PHE A 254 -1.14 -1.59 13.55
C PHE A 254 0.09 -0.71 13.37
N PHE A 255 0.15 0.43 14.10
CA PHE A 255 1.29 1.35 14.14
C PHE A 255 2.25 0.94 15.26
N ARG A 256 3.20 0.02 14.95
CA ARG A 256 4.09 -0.59 15.94
C ARG A 256 5.35 0.24 16.22
N SER A 257 6.36 0.16 15.37
CA SER A 257 7.67 0.79 15.61
C SER A 257 7.86 2.09 14.82
N GLY A 258 7.56 2.08 13.54
CA GLY A 258 7.77 3.22 12.66
C GLY A 258 9.25 3.52 12.41
N ARG A 259 10.14 2.52 12.51
CA ARG A 259 11.58 2.67 12.32
C ARG A 259 12.11 1.73 11.24
N THR A 260 13.34 1.93 10.82
CA THR A 260 14.09 1.09 9.87
C THR A 260 15.16 0.28 10.59
N GLY A 261 15.69 -0.75 9.93
CA GLY A 261 16.80 -1.58 10.42
C GLY A 261 16.40 -2.71 11.36
N GLU A 262 15.11 -2.92 11.62
CA GLU A 262 14.64 -4.01 12.49
C GLU A 262 14.96 -5.39 11.93
N GLY A 263 15.04 -5.52 10.59
CA GLY A 263 15.43 -6.75 9.93
C GLY A 263 16.84 -7.17 10.31
N ALA A 264 17.80 -6.23 10.33
CA ALA A 264 19.16 -6.50 10.73
C ALA A 264 19.29 -6.91 12.21
N GLU A 265 18.37 -6.46 13.06
CA GLU A 265 18.34 -6.80 14.50
C GLU A 265 17.69 -8.16 14.79
N GLN A 266 16.70 -8.58 14.00
CA GLN A 266 15.83 -9.70 14.33
C GLN A 266 16.02 -10.94 13.45
N LEU A 267 16.47 -10.77 12.20
CA LEU A 267 16.71 -11.88 11.29
C LEU A 267 18.07 -12.52 11.55
N SER A 268 18.12 -13.85 11.45
CA SER A 268 19.39 -14.57 11.45
C SER A 268 20.24 -14.20 10.22
N LEU A 269 21.55 -14.41 10.33
CA LEU A 269 22.47 -14.20 9.21
C LEU A 269 22.07 -15.04 7.98
N GLU A 270 21.59 -16.26 8.19
CA GLU A 270 21.14 -17.15 7.11
C GLU A 270 19.91 -16.59 6.39
N GLN A 271 18.90 -16.14 7.13
CA GLN A 271 17.70 -15.52 6.55
C GLN A 271 18.03 -14.25 5.76
N ARG A 272 18.94 -13.41 6.27
CA ARG A 272 19.43 -12.21 5.58
C ARG A 272 20.18 -12.55 4.29
N LYS A 273 21.06 -13.57 4.31
CA LYS A 273 21.75 -14.08 3.11
C LYS A 273 20.77 -14.65 2.09
N GLN A 274 19.73 -15.34 2.51
CA GLN A 274 18.69 -15.87 1.63
C GLN A 274 17.96 -14.75 0.90
N LEU A 275 17.56 -13.69 1.60
CA LEU A 275 16.93 -12.51 1.01
C LEU A 275 17.89 -11.78 0.07
N ALA A 276 19.11 -11.50 0.52
CA ALA A 276 20.12 -10.80 -0.27
C ALA A 276 20.43 -11.54 -1.59
N LYS A 277 20.58 -12.88 -1.54
CA LYS A 277 20.79 -13.70 -2.74
C LYS A 277 19.57 -13.70 -3.66
N GLY A 278 18.38 -13.78 -3.10
CA GLY A 278 17.14 -13.89 -3.88
C GLY A 278 16.68 -12.57 -4.51
N LEU A 279 17.03 -11.42 -3.92
CA LEU A 279 16.49 -10.11 -4.25
C LEU A 279 17.57 -9.08 -4.65
N ALA A 280 18.83 -9.55 -4.87
CA ALA A 280 20.03 -8.74 -5.05
C ALA A 280 19.85 -7.55 -6.00
N ASP A 281 19.40 -7.82 -7.24
CA ASP A 281 19.33 -6.80 -8.30
C ASP A 281 18.42 -5.62 -7.93
N VAL A 282 17.26 -5.90 -7.31
CA VAL A 282 16.31 -4.84 -6.91
C VAL A 282 16.81 -4.14 -5.66
N MET A 283 17.42 -4.86 -4.72
CA MET A 283 18.03 -4.26 -3.54
C MET A 283 19.15 -3.30 -3.92
N GLU A 284 20.06 -3.69 -4.82
CA GLU A 284 21.13 -2.83 -5.33
C GLU A 284 20.58 -1.61 -6.06
N ARG A 285 19.63 -1.81 -6.97
CA ARG A 285 19.03 -0.73 -7.76
C ARG A 285 18.40 0.37 -6.90
N PHE A 286 17.85 0.03 -5.74
CA PHE A 286 17.16 0.97 -4.85
C PHE A 286 17.97 1.28 -3.58
N ASP A 287 19.29 1.13 -3.62
CA ASP A 287 20.22 1.42 -2.52
C ASP A 287 19.82 0.75 -1.19
N TYR A 288 19.30 -0.45 -1.28
CA TYR A 288 19.11 -1.32 -0.11
C TYR A 288 20.37 -2.15 0.11
N GLY A 289 21.27 -1.65 0.95
CA GLY A 289 22.45 -2.40 1.34
C GLY A 289 22.09 -3.79 1.87
N GLY A 290 22.78 -4.82 1.39
CA GLY A 290 22.60 -6.20 1.83
C GLY A 290 23.75 -6.69 2.71
N VAL A 291 23.61 -7.90 3.24
CA VAL A 291 24.73 -8.64 3.84
C VAL A 291 25.71 -8.98 2.74
N GLU A 292 27.01 -8.68 2.93
CA GLU A 292 28.04 -9.14 2.00
C GLU A 292 27.95 -10.68 1.90
N LEU A 293 27.75 -11.17 0.68
CA LEU A 293 27.76 -12.58 0.36
C LEU A 293 29.25 -12.99 0.28
N GLY A 294 29.87 -13.29 1.43
CA GLY A 294 31.22 -13.78 1.51
C GLY A 294 31.36 -15.20 0.96
#